data_9c0a7b0d47d5bae4e036714525029fe9
#
_entry.id   9c0a7b0d47d5bae4e036714525029fe9
#
_cell.length_a   1.000
_cell.length_b   1.000
_cell.length_c   1.000
_cell.angle_alpha   90.00
_cell.angle_beta   90.00
_cell.angle_gamma   90.00
#
_symmetry.space_group_name_H-M   'P 1'
#
loop_
_entity.id
_entity.type
_entity.pdbx_description
1 polymer ?
#
loop_
_entity_poly.entity_id
_entity_poly.type
_entity_poly.pdbx_seq_one_letter_code
_entity_poly.pdbx_strand_id
1 'polypeptide(L)'
;HDPVTDRIIVIEINPRTSRSSALASKATGFPIALVSAMLAAGLTLKDIPCGKYGTLDKYVPDGDYVVIKFARWAFEKFKGVEDKLGTQMRAVGEVMSIGKTYKEAFQKAIRSLETGRYGLGHANNFDTLTKEELLKKLVTPSSERHFIMYEALRKGATVDEIFELTKVKTYFIEQMKELVEEEEK
;
A
#
# COMPACT_ATOMS: atom_id res chain seq x y z
N HIS A 1 1.42 -9.91 -11.47
CA HIS A 1 2.16 -9.72 -12.73
C HIS A 1 3.64 -10.02 -12.51
N ASP A 2 4.20 -10.91 -13.31
CA ASP A 2 5.63 -11.19 -13.35
C ASP A 2 6.28 -10.26 -14.39
N PRO A 3 7.14 -9.33 -14.00
CA PRO A 3 7.72 -8.35 -14.92
C PRO A 3 8.78 -8.94 -15.87
N VAL A 4 9.26 -10.17 -15.59
CA VAL A 4 10.27 -10.83 -16.45
C VAL A 4 9.62 -11.57 -17.60
N THR A 5 8.51 -12.26 -17.33
CA THR A 5 7.81 -13.10 -18.30
C THR A 5 6.53 -12.47 -18.86
N ASP A 6 6.16 -11.28 -18.35
CA ASP A 6 4.89 -10.59 -18.60
C ASP A 6 3.64 -11.44 -18.27
N ARG A 7 3.82 -12.48 -17.48
CA ARG A 7 2.74 -13.40 -17.11
C ARG A 7 1.85 -12.79 -16.02
N ILE A 8 0.54 -12.87 -16.24
CA ILE A 8 -0.48 -12.49 -15.25
C ILE A 8 -0.99 -13.78 -14.59
N ILE A 9 -0.92 -13.82 -13.25
CA ILE A 9 -1.39 -14.93 -12.44
C ILE A 9 -2.53 -14.44 -11.56
N VAL A 10 -3.70 -15.06 -11.69
CA VAL A 10 -4.81 -14.83 -10.76
C VAL A 10 -4.53 -15.60 -9.47
N ILE A 11 -4.46 -14.89 -8.34
CA ILE A 11 -4.21 -15.48 -7.02
C ILE A 11 -5.53 -15.93 -6.41
N GLU A 12 -6.54 -15.03 -6.38
CA GLU A 12 -7.88 -15.32 -5.88
C GLU A 12 -8.90 -14.36 -6.48
N ILE A 13 -10.17 -14.76 -6.45
CA ILE A 13 -11.32 -13.91 -6.78
C ILE A 13 -12.27 -13.93 -5.59
N ASN A 14 -12.64 -12.76 -5.09
CA ASN A 14 -13.60 -12.60 -3.99
C ASN A 14 -14.97 -12.14 -4.55
N PRO A 15 -15.92 -13.03 -4.81
CA PRO A 15 -17.23 -12.68 -5.40
C PRO A 15 -18.17 -12.08 -4.34
N ARG A 16 -17.73 -11.06 -3.65
CA ARG A 16 -18.45 -10.37 -2.58
C ARG A 16 -17.96 -8.95 -2.42
N THR A 17 -18.77 -8.09 -1.81
CA THR A 17 -18.28 -6.82 -1.28
C THR A 17 -17.46 -7.05 -0.02
N SER A 18 -16.39 -6.29 0.14
CA SER A 18 -15.43 -6.40 1.24
C SER A 18 -15.05 -5.01 1.75
N ARG A 19 -14.21 -4.95 2.79
CA ARG A 19 -13.61 -3.68 3.23
C ARG A 19 -12.82 -3.01 2.10
N SER A 20 -12.10 -3.79 1.29
CA SER A 20 -11.39 -3.25 0.12
C SER A 20 -12.34 -2.67 -0.93
N SER A 21 -13.53 -3.26 -1.12
CA SER A 21 -14.58 -2.70 -1.99
C SER A 21 -15.10 -1.36 -1.44
N ALA A 22 -15.30 -1.26 -0.12
CA ALA A 22 -15.70 -0.01 0.52
C ALA A 22 -14.63 1.08 0.37
N LEU A 23 -13.35 0.73 0.52
CA LEU A 23 -12.23 1.64 0.28
C LEU A 23 -12.18 2.09 -1.19
N ALA A 24 -12.33 1.16 -2.14
CA ALA A 24 -12.36 1.48 -3.56
C ALA A 24 -13.56 2.38 -3.90
N SER A 25 -14.73 2.12 -3.34
CA SER A 25 -15.93 2.96 -3.49
C SER A 25 -15.67 4.39 -3.01
N LYS A 26 -15.06 4.55 -1.85
CA LYS A 26 -14.68 5.87 -1.31
C LYS A 26 -13.60 6.55 -2.16
N ALA A 27 -12.61 5.80 -2.62
CA ALA A 27 -11.50 6.33 -3.42
C ALA A 27 -11.97 6.86 -4.78
N THR A 28 -12.86 6.14 -5.44
CA THR A 28 -13.33 6.45 -6.80
C THR A 28 -14.62 7.25 -6.85
N GLY A 29 -15.35 7.35 -5.72
CA GLY A 29 -16.71 7.88 -5.70
C GLY A 29 -17.75 6.94 -6.31
N PHE A 30 -17.34 5.74 -6.72
CA PHE A 30 -18.22 4.76 -7.36
C PHE A 30 -19.01 3.95 -6.31
N PRO A 31 -20.37 3.94 -6.36
CA PRO A 31 -21.20 3.35 -5.32
C PRO A 31 -21.30 1.82 -5.47
N ILE A 32 -20.23 1.08 -5.20
CA ILE A 32 -20.13 -0.37 -5.42
C ILE A 32 -21.28 -1.14 -4.76
N ALA A 33 -21.65 -0.81 -3.52
CA ALA A 33 -22.70 -1.51 -2.79
C ALA A 33 -24.07 -1.32 -3.44
N LEU A 34 -24.40 -0.09 -3.87
CA LEU A 34 -25.65 0.21 -4.57
C LEU A 34 -25.73 -0.54 -5.90
N VAL A 35 -24.66 -0.49 -6.69
CA VAL A 35 -24.56 -1.20 -7.96
C VAL A 35 -24.70 -2.71 -7.76
N SER A 36 -24.04 -3.27 -6.75
CA SER A 36 -24.16 -4.70 -6.42
C SER A 36 -25.60 -5.09 -6.09
N ALA A 37 -26.34 -4.25 -5.35
CA ALA A 37 -27.75 -4.49 -5.04
C ALA A 37 -28.63 -4.43 -6.31
N MET A 38 -28.39 -3.47 -7.20
CA MET A 38 -29.12 -3.35 -8.48
C MET A 38 -28.90 -4.57 -9.37
N LEU A 39 -27.64 -5.05 -9.48
CA LEU A 39 -27.30 -6.26 -10.23
C LEU A 39 -27.96 -7.51 -9.62
N ALA A 40 -27.96 -7.62 -8.30
CA ALA A 40 -28.65 -8.71 -7.60
C ALA A 40 -30.18 -8.70 -7.79
N ALA A 41 -30.76 -7.51 -8.01
CA ALA A 41 -32.16 -7.35 -8.35
C ALA A 41 -32.48 -7.67 -9.84
N GLY A 42 -31.49 -8.04 -10.64
CA GLY A 42 -31.63 -8.47 -12.01
C GLY A 42 -31.39 -7.42 -13.09
N LEU A 43 -30.97 -6.18 -12.71
CA LEU A 43 -30.53 -5.20 -13.68
C LEU A 43 -29.17 -5.61 -14.30
N THR A 44 -28.93 -5.16 -15.52
CA THR A 44 -27.63 -5.30 -16.18
C THR A 44 -26.84 -3.98 -16.12
N LEU A 45 -25.57 -4.01 -16.44
CA LEU A 45 -24.73 -2.80 -16.49
C LEU A 45 -25.29 -1.74 -17.47
N LYS A 46 -26.03 -2.16 -18.49
CA LYS A 46 -26.66 -1.28 -19.48
C LYS A 46 -27.94 -0.62 -18.98
N ASP A 47 -28.57 -1.18 -17.94
CA ASP A 47 -29.80 -0.65 -17.35
C ASP A 47 -29.51 0.36 -16.23
N ILE A 48 -28.27 0.41 -15.73
CA ILE A 48 -27.89 1.25 -14.59
C ILE A 48 -27.37 2.61 -15.10
N PRO A 49 -28.07 3.73 -14.79
CA PRO A 49 -27.59 5.06 -15.15
C PRO A 49 -26.26 5.41 -14.51
N CYS A 50 -25.36 6.05 -15.25
CA CYS A 50 -24.04 6.43 -14.76
C CYS A 50 -23.64 7.85 -15.19
N GLY A 51 -24.35 8.85 -14.72
CA GLY A 51 -24.05 10.27 -14.89
C GLY A 51 -23.57 10.65 -16.31
N LYS A 52 -22.38 11.24 -16.41
CA LYS A 52 -21.80 11.69 -17.70
C LYS A 52 -21.51 10.55 -18.69
N TYR A 53 -21.46 9.32 -18.24
CA TYR A 53 -21.19 8.14 -19.08
C TYR A 53 -22.46 7.55 -19.71
N GLY A 54 -23.65 8.01 -19.27
CA GLY A 54 -24.94 7.49 -19.70
C GLY A 54 -25.30 6.22 -18.94
N THR A 55 -24.62 5.10 -19.22
CA THR A 55 -24.83 3.80 -18.58
C THR A 55 -23.52 3.22 -18.02
N LEU A 56 -23.67 2.31 -17.05
CA LEU A 56 -22.53 1.81 -16.25
C LEU A 56 -21.53 0.97 -17.04
N ASP A 57 -21.96 0.33 -18.12
CA ASP A 57 -21.10 -0.41 -19.04
C ASP A 57 -20.04 0.48 -19.75
N LYS A 58 -20.26 1.80 -19.73
CA LYS A 58 -19.35 2.81 -20.32
C LYS A 58 -18.51 3.55 -19.29
N TYR A 59 -18.64 3.18 -18.02
CA TYR A 59 -17.89 3.86 -16.95
C TYR A 59 -16.38 3.65 -17.09
N VAL A 60 -15.63 4.73 -17.02
CA VAL A 60 -14.16 4.74 -16.99
C VAL A 60 -13.72 5.59 -15.80
N PRO A 61 -12.88 5.06 -14.89
CA PRO A 61 -12.30 5.86 -13.81
C PRO A 61 -11.42 6.99 -14.37
N ASP A 62 -11.58 8.20 -13.85
CA ASP A 62 -10.85 9.40 -14.30
C ASP A 62 -10.27 10.24 -13.15
N GLY A 63 -9.88 9.58 -12.06
CA GLY A 63 -9.27 10.27 -10.91
C GLY A 63 -7.83 10.69 -11.15
N ASP A 64 -7.50 11.95 -10.84
CA ASP A 64 -6.14 12.50 -10.84
C ASP A 64 -5.61 12.61 -9.40
N TYR A 65 -5.39 11.47 -8.77
CA TYR A 65 -4.91 11.34 -7.40
C TYR A 65 -4.30 9.95 -7.14
N VAL A 66 -3.49 9.88 -6.10
CA VAL A 66 -2.90 8.62 -5.63
C VAL A 66 -3.64 8.13 -4.39
N VAL A 67 -3.97 6.85 -4.38
CA VAL A 67 -4.58 6.18 -3.24
C VAL A 67 -3.61 5.13 -2.70
N ILE A 68 -3.30 5.23 -1.42
CA ILE A 68 -2.50 4.24 -0.70
C ILE A 68 -3.40 3.48 0.27
N LYS A 69 -3.41 2.17 0.13
CA LYS A 69 -3.93 1.24 1.14
C LYS A 69 -2.75 0.65 1.90
N PHE A 70 -2.74 0.84 3.22
CA PHE A 70 -1.67 0.34 4.08
C PHE A 70 -2.23 -0.62 5.13
N ALA A 71 -1.60 -1.79 5.27
CA ALA A 71 -2.03 -2.80 6.23
C ALA A 71 -1.57 -2.45 7.65
N ARG A 72 -2.43 -2.71 8.63
CA ARG A 72 -2.08 -2.71 10.05
C ARG A 72 -1.75 -4.14 10.47
N TRP A 73 -0.50 -4.39 10.76
CA TRP A 73 -0.06 -5.63 11.37
C TRP A 73 -0.04 -5.48 12.90
N ALA A 74 -0.25 -6.56 13.62
CA ALA A 74 -0.28 -6.58 15.07
C ALA A 74 0.46 -7.80 15.63
N PHE A 75 1.67 -8.04 15.09
CA PHE A 75 2.53 -9.14 15.58
C PHE A 75 2.80 -9.03 17.08
N GLU A 76 2.86 -7.82 17.60
CA GLU A 76 3.04 -7.53 19.03
C GLU A 76 1.95 -8.10 19.94
N LYS A 77 0.78 -8.39 19.39
CA LYS A 77 -0.35 -8.97 20.15
C LYS A 77 -0.28 -10.50 20.29
N PHE A 78 0.57 -11.15 19.52
CA PHE A 78 0.66 -12.60 19.46
C PHE A 78 2.01 -13.06 20.02
N LYS A 79 2.00 -13.61 21.25
CA LYS A 79 3.22 -14.15 21.86
C LYS A 79 3.78 -15.32 21.05
N GLY A 80 5.08 -15.30 20.78
CA GLY A 80 5.78 -16.38 20.09
C GLY A 80 5.61 -16.40 18.55
N VAL A 81 4.97 -15.38 17.99
CA VAL A 81 4.88 -15.23 16.53
C VAL A 81 5.99 -14.31 16.05
N GLU A 82 6.81 -14.82 15.14
CA GLU A 82 7.85 -14.05 14.48
C GLU A 82 7.24 -13.01 13.53
N ASP A 83 7.76 -11.77 13.55
CA ASP A 83 7.38 -10.72 12.59
C ASP A 83 8.03 -11.00 11.24
N LYS A 84 7.40 -11.90 10.50
CA LYS A 84 7.79 -12.27 9.15
C LYS A 84 6.57 -12.27 8.24
N LEU A 85 6.64 -11.48 7.18
CA LEU A 85 5.61 -11.43 6.15
C LEU A 85 5.79 -12.61 5.18
N GLY A 86 4.68 -13.22 4.79
CA GLY A 86 4.64 -14.37 3.90
C GLY A 86 3.28 -14.50 3.22
N THR A 87 2.92 -15.72 2.81
CA THR A 87 1.68 -16.02 2.10
C THR A 87 0.44 -16.04 2.97
N GLN A 88 0.60 -16.01 4.30
CA GLN A 88 -0.52 -16.01 5.24
C GLN A 88 -1.03 -14.59 5.49
N MET A 89 -2.34 -14.43 5.68
CA MET A 89 -2.94 -13.16 6.08
C MET A 89 -2.60 -12.85 7.55
N ARG A 90 -1.84 -11.78 7.78
CA ARG A 90 -1.39 -11.32 9.10
C ARG A 90 -1.91 -9.93 9.47
N ALA A 91 -2.52 -9.24 8.52
CA ALA A 91 -3.08 -7.93 8.78
C ALA A 91 -4.35 -8.02 9.63
N VAL A 92 -4.47 -7.16 10.66
CA VAL A 92 -5.64 -7.05 11.53
C VAL A 92 -6.54 -5.89 11.16
N GLY A 93 -6.08 -5.01 10.29
CA GLY A 93 -6.79 -3.84 9.79
C GLY A 93 -6.08 -3.21 8.62
N GLU A 94 -6.62 -2.12 8.14
CA GLU A 94 -6.09 -1.39 7.00
C GLU A 94 -6.53 0.08 7.09
N VAL A 95 -5.71 0.95 6.55
CA VAL A 95 -6.03 2.37 6.35
C VAL A 95 -5.97 2.70 4.87
N MET A 96 -6.68 3.75 4.49
CA MET A 96 -6.61 4.33 3.16
C MET A 96 -6.31 5.82 3.26
N SER A 97 -5.42 6.29 2.42
CA SER A 97 -5.14 7.71 2.25
C SER A 97 -5.22 8.11 0.80
N ILE A 98 -5.52 9.37 0.56
CA ILE A 98 -5.58 9.98 -0.77
C ILE A 98 -4.66 11.20 -0.76
N GLY A 99 -3.85 11.34 -1.79
CA GLY A 99 -2.96 12.48 -2.01
C GLY A 99 -2.80 12.79 -3.49
N LYS A 100 -2.23 13.94 -3.82
CA LYS A 100 -1.88 14.29 -5.20
C LYS A 100 -0.65 13.53 -5.69
N THR A 101 0.25 13.17 -4.76
CA THR A 101 1.47 12.43 -5.05
C THR A 101 1.54 11.16 -4.21
N TYR A 102 2.37 10.21 -4.65
CA TYR A 102 2.66 9.00 -3.89
C TYR A 102 3.23 9.34 -2.49
N LYS A 103 4.19 10.25 -2.41
CA LYS A 103 4.83 10.68 -1.17
C LYS A 103 3.81 11.21 -0.17
N GLU A 104 2.94 12.12 -0.60
CA GLU A 104 1.88 12.68 0.24
C GLU A 104 0.94 11.59 0.76
N ALA A 105 0.42 10.75 -0.14
CA ALA A 105 -0.52 9.69 0.23
C ALA A 105 0.13 8.69 1.18
N PHE A 106 1.40 8.33 0.96
CA PHE A 106 2.11 7.35 1.79
C PHE A 106 2.34 7.86 3.22
N GLN A 107 2.81 9.10 3.39
CA GLN A 107 2.98 9.75 4.69
C GLN A 107 1.65 9.86 5.46
N LYS A 108 0.58 10.23 4.77
CA LYS A 108 -0.78 10.25 5.35
C LYS A 108 -1.23 8.85 5.81
N ALA A 109 -0.95 7.81 5.01
CA ALA A 109 -1.32 6.43 5.37
C ALA A 109 -0.64 6.00 6.67
N ILE A 110 0.67 6.25 6.81
CA ILE A 110 1.41 5.90 8.03
C ILE A 110 0.83 6.60 9.25
N ARG A 111 0.57 7.90 9.16
CA ARG A 111 -0.04 8.66 10.26
C ARG A 111 -1.42 8.11 10.64
N SER A 112 -2.21 7.69 9.65
CA SER A 112 -3.55 7.14 9.86
C SER A 112 -3.56 5.75 10.52
N LEU A 113 -2.42 5.05 10.58
CA LEU A 113 -2.30 3.78 11.32
C LEU A 113 -2.36 3.94 12.84
N GLU A 114 -2.19 5.16 13.36
CA GLU A 114 -2.20 5.47 14.79
C GLU A 114 -1.23 4.61 15.63
N THR A 115 -0.05 4.36 15.06
CA THR A 115 1.03 3.59 15.71
C THR A 115 2.03 4.46 16.45
N GLY A 116 1.73 5.75 16.66
CA GLY A 116 2.64 6.73 17.24
C GLY A 116 3.67 7.27 16.25
N ARG A 117 3.55 6.93 14.95
CA ARG A 117 4.42 7.42 13.88
C ARG A 117 3.69 8.48 13.07
N TYR A 118 4.38 9.57 12.75
CA TYR A 118 3.83 10.68 11.97
C TYR A 118 4.18 10.62 10.48
N GLY A 119 5.05 9.69 10.11
CA GLY A 119 5.53 9.44 8.77
C GLY A 119 6.60 8.36 8.76
N LEU A 120 7.36 8.26 7.66
CA LEU A 120 8.46 7.31 7.50
C LEU A 120 9.69 7.72 8.33
N GLY A 121 9.98 9.02 8.42
CA GLY A 121 11.13 9.56 9.13
C GLY A 121 11.02 9.39 10.65
N HIS A 122 12.18 9.48 11.30
CA HIS A 122 12.31 9.39 12.76
C HIS A 122 11.66 8.15 13.39
N ALA A 123 11.82 7.01 12.74
CA ALA A 123 11.44 5.72 13.29
C ALA A 123 12.44 5.33 14.39
N ASN A 124 12.21 5.80 15.59
CA ASN A 124 13.11 5.77 16.76
C ASN A 124 13.77 4.42 17.05
N ASN A 125 13.27 3.34 16.49
CA ASN A 125 13.78 1.98 16.76
C ASN A 125 15.03 1.61 15.94
N PHE A 126 15.41 2.43 14.96
CA PHE A 126 16.46 2.10 14.00
C PHE A 126 17.62 3.11 13.96
N ASP A 127 17.53 4.20 14.71
CA ASP A 127 18.50 5.32 14.69
C ASP A 127 19.92 4.88 15.06
N THR A 128 20.06 3.87 15.92
CA THR A 128 21.34 3.35 16.40
C THR A 128 21.97 2.30 15.49
N LEU A 129 21.22 1.81 14.50
CA LEU A 129 21.69 0.76 13.61
C LEU A 129 22.57 1.33 12.49
N THR A 130 23.59 0.56 12.10
CA THR A 130 24.42 0.89 10.93
C THR A 130 23.67 0.57 9.62
N LYS A 131 24.18 1.09 8.50
CA LYS A 131 23.67 0.75 7.16
C LYS A 131 23.65 -0.77 6.93
N GLU A 132 24.72 -1.44 7.27
CA GLU A 132 24.90 -2.89 7.08
C GLU A 132 23.91 -3.70 7.90
N GLU A 133 23.66 -3.29 9.13
CA GLU A 133 22.67 -3.93 10.00
C GLU A 133 21.25 -3.76 9.47
N LEU A 134 20.92 -2.57 8.94
CA LEU A 134 19.62 -2.29 8.32
C LEU A 134 19.44 -3.11 7.05
N LEU A 135 20.43 -3.16 6.16
CA LEU A 135 20.39 -3.98 4.95
C LEU A 135 20.21 -5.47 5.29
N LYS A 136 20.91 -5.97 6.31
CA LYS A 136 20.74 -7.35 6.77
C LYS A 136 19.31 -7.65 7.24
N LYS A 137 18.67 -6.69 7.92
CA LYS A 137 17.26 -6.83 8.33
C LYS A 137 16.29 -6.87 7.15
N LEU A 138 16.60 -6.23 6.03
CA LEU A 138 15.75 -6.21 4.82
C LEU A 138 15.69 -7.54 4.08
N VAL A 139 16.61 -8.47 4.33
CA VAL A 139 16.63 -9.81 3.73
C VAL A 139 15.34 -10.58 4.10
N THR A 140 14.84 -10.38 5.32
CA THR A 140 13.58 -10.99 5.77
C THR A 140 12.47 -9.94 5.78
N PRO A 141 11.39 -10.10 4.97
CA PRO A 141 10.31 -9.13 4.96
C PRO A 141 9.57 -9.13 6.29
N SER A 142 9.48 -7.96 6.93
CA SER A 142 8.80 -7.74 8.21
C SER A 142 7.75 -6.63 8.11
N SER A 143 6.93 -6.48 9.15
CA SER A 143 5.97 -5.37 9.24
C SER A 143 6.65 -4.00 9.25
N GLU A 144 7.89 -3.93 9.69
CA GLU A 144 8.70 -2.71 9.80
C GLU A 144 9.54 -2.39 8.56
N ARG A 145 9.47 -3.22 7.51
CA ARG A 145 10.36 -3.13 6.35
C ARG A 145 10.41 -1.74 5.69
N HIS A 146 9.29 -1.00 5.65
CA HIS A 146 9.25 0.34 5.05
C HIS A 146 10.08 1.35 5.85
N PHE A 147 10.02 1.27 7.17
CA PHE A 147 10.81 2.12 8.06
C PHE A 147 12.29 1.76 8.02
N ILE A 148 12.60 0.47 7.91
CA ILE A 148 13.99 -0.02 7.76
C ILE A 148 14.58 0.45 6.42
N MET A 149 13.80 0.37 5.32
CA MET A 149 14.21 0.88 4.01
C MET A 149 14.49 2.38 4.06
N TYR A 150 13.60 3.14 4.69
CA TYR A 150 13.74 4.59 4.82
C TYR A 150 14.99 4.97 5.61
N GLU A 151 15.21 4.34 6.76
CA GLU A 151 16.40 4.59 7.57
C GLU A 151 17.69 4.13 6.88
N ALA A 152 17.66 3.02 6.14
CA ALA A 152 18.80 2.58 5.33
C ALA A 152 19.19 3.64 4.28
N LEU A 153 18.21 4.26 3.62
CA LEU A 153 18.44 5.37 2.69
C LEU A 153 19.08 6.58 3.41
N ARG A 154 18.60 6.95 4.60
CA ARG A 154 19.22 8.01 5.42
C ARG A 154 20.67 7.71 5.81
N LYS A 155 20.99 6.43 6.00
CA LYS A 155 22.37 5.96 6.28
C LYS A 155 23.20 5.74 5.01
N GLY A 156 22.72 6.19 3.84
CA GLY A 156 23.45 6.15 2.58
C GLY A 156 23.37 4.83 1.80
N ALA A 157 22.33 4.01 2.05
CA ALA A 157 22.06 2.88 1.17
C ALA A 157 21.58 3.37 -0.20
N THR A 158 21.95 2.67 -1.25
CA THR A 158 21.49 2.97 -2.61
C THR A 158 20.15 2.32 -2.92
N VAL A 159 19.48 2.84 -3.94
CA VAL A 159 18.23 2.26 -4.45
C VAL A 159 18.46 0.82 -4.90
N ASP A 160 19.57 0.55 -5.58
CA ASP A 160 19.91 -0.78 -6.10
C ASP A 160 20.18 -1.78 -4.97
N GLU A 161 20.93 -1.38 -3.91
CA GLU A 161 21.15 -2.24 -2.74
C GLU A 161 19.82 -2.68 -2.12
N ILE A 162 18.88 -1.76 -1.94
CA ILE A 162 17.57 -2.08 -1.37
C ILE A 162 16.71 -2.92 -2.33
N PHE A 163 16.74 -2.60 -3.63
CA PHE A 163 16.03 -3.37 -4.64
C PHE A 163 16.50 -4.83 -4.68
N GLU A 164 17.81 -5.06 -4.68
CA GLU A 164 18.36 -6.42 -4.73
C GLU A 164 17.93 -7.28 -3.53
N LEU A 165 17.81 -6.69 -2.36
CA LEU A 165 17.38 -7.39 -1.14
C LEU A 165 15.87 -7.59 -1.04
N THR A 166 15.10 -6.59 -1.47
CA THR A 166 13.65 -6.55 -1.20
C THR A 166 12.78 -6.89 -2.40
N LYS A 167 13.32 -6.73 -3.61
CA LYS A 167 12.61 -6.76 -4.90
C LYS A 167 11.42 -5.78 -4.98
N VAL A 168 11.40 -4.79 -4.09
CA VAL A 168 10.48 -3.63 -4.21
C VAL A 168 10.95 -2.81 -5.40
N LYS A 169 10.02 -2.48 -6.31
CA LYS A 169 10.37 -1.71 -7.53
C LYS A 169 11.07 -0.40 -7.18
N THR A 170 12.10 -0.08 -7.95
CA THR A 170 12.97 1.11 -7.76
C THR A 170 12.16 2.39 -7.64
N TYR A 171 11.09 2.56 -8.43
CA TYR A 171 10.18 3.72 -8.32
C TYR A 171 9.77 4.03 -6.87
N PHE A 172 9.35 3.02 -6.09
CA PHE A 172 8.90 3.24 -4.71
C PHE A 172 10.07 3.58 -3.78
N ILE A 173 11.25 3.00 -4.03
CA ILE A 173 12.45 3.28 -3.25
C ILE A 173 12.95 4.70 -3.57
N GLU A 174 12.91 5.12 -4.83
CA GLU A 174 13.24 6.48 -5.27
C GLU A 174 12.32 7.51 -4.61
N GLN A 175 11.02 7.25 -4.52
CA GLN A 175 10.09 8.14 -3.82
C GLN A 175 10.41 8.28 -2.33
N MET A 176 10.91 7.21 -1.68
CA MET A 176 11.40 7.30 -0.30
C MET A 176 12.71 8.08 -0.21
N LYS A 177 13.63 7.89 -1.17
CA LYS A 177 14.90 8.61 -1.24
C LYS A 177 14.68 10.11 -1.41
N GLU A 178 13.78 10.53 -2.28
CA GLU A 178 13.41 11.94 -2.44
C GLU A 178 12.87 12.58 -1.14
N LEU A 179 12.12 11.80 -0.32
CA LEU A 179 11.69 12.26 1.01
C LEU A 179 12.85 12.43 1.97
N VAL A 180 13.80 11.49 1.97
CA VAL A 180 15.03 11.60 2.79
C VAL A 180 15.82 12.83 2.39
N GLU A 181 16.03 13.06 1.10
CA GLU A 181 16.74 14.24 0.58
C GLU A 181 16.07 15.56 0.96
N GLU A 182 14.75 15.56 1.09
CA GLU A 182 14.01 16.75 1.53
C GLU A 182 14.10 16.96 3.05
N GLU A 183 14.12 15.90 3.85
CA GLU A 183 14.27 15.99 5.31
C GLU A 183 15.68 16.44 5.75
N GLU A 184 16.70 16.13 4.96
CA GLU A 184 18.11 16.46 5.26
C GLU A 184 18.52 17.87 4.79
N LYS A 185 17.62 18.64 4.17
CA LYS A 185 17.84 20.05 3.79
C LYS A 185 17.70 20.98 4.98
#